data_9d6456a08aae8a57584aab4c2a20d18e
#
_entry.id   9d6456a08aae8a57584aab4c2a20d18e
#
_cell.length_a   1.000
_cell.length_b   1.000
_cell.length_c   1.000
_cell.angle_alpha   90.00
_cell.angle_beta   90.00
_cell.angle_gamma   90.00
#
_symmetry.space_group_name_H-M   'P 1'
#
loop_
_entity.id
_entity.type
_entity.pdbx_description
1 polymer ?
#
loop_
_entity_poly.entity_id
_entity_poly.type
_entity_poly.pdbx_seq_one_letter_code
_entity_poly.pdbx_strand_id
1 'polypeptide(L)'
;MQAKRATFATYLAGKDVRLGAIRIADTVKQPIRSNVRGMRGAVLLMLAAAATGAIAQTVPDQSVPDTGGLDIPSNLQIFGKLDPNVRKPTAVVNDTVLTGTDVDQRMGLIMAANQAGNLPAEEKERLRLQVLRQLIDETLQIQEAKSAEIAITPDEINQSYVRVARNFNRTPAEMNKYLREVGSSERSLKRQIEGELAWSRYLRKRVEPFVNVGEEEVKGILDRLEAAKGTEEFNLREIYLSANQATSAQVFANARQILAEIQKGQQPFGYFARTFSEASTRGVDGDLGWVRAAQLPPELAQAAQSMQIGQVAGPIEIPGGFSILYLTDKRQVLTSDPRDARLALKQLTIKFPAGTTQAQATARAAKFAEVTKTIRGCGDVNKTAATIGAEVVDNDGVPARQLPPQLQEILLKMQIGESTPPFGSAESGVRALVLCGRDDPPATGSLPRPDQVQQQLEQQRVNLRAQQKMRDLRRDAVVEYR
;
A
#
# COMPACT_ATOMS: atom_id res chain seq x y z
N MET A 1 17.00 25.44 -23.75
CA MET A 1 15.54 25.18 -23.97
C MET A 1 15.04 23.97 -23.17
N GLN A 2 15.55 23.69 -21.98
CA GLN A 2 15.19 22.52 -21.15
C GLN A 2 14.61 22.85 -19.78
N ALA A 3 14.45 24.12 -19.43
CA ALA A 3 14.04 24.56 -18.07
C ALA A 3 12.51 24.81 -17.92
N LYS A 4 11.69 24.62 -18.93
CA LYS A 4 10.23 24.91 -18.89
C LYS A 4 9.31 23.69 -18.79
N ARG A 5 9.84 22.45 -18.73
CA ARG A 5 9.01 21.23 -18.64
C ARG A 5 8.78 20.70 -17.22
N ALA A 6 9.52 21.19 -16.24
CA ALA A 6 9.41 20.73 -14.86
C ALA A 6 8.32 21.44 -14.03
N THR A 7 7.81 22.59 -14.47
CA THR A 7 6.92 23.46 -13.68
C THR A 7 5.43 23.12 -13.80
N PHE A 8 5.03 22.30 -14.77
CA PHE A 8 3.60 22.01 -14.99
C PHE A 8 3.12 20.70 -14.35
N ALA A 9 4.02 19.75 -14.12
CA ALA A 9 3.71 18.52 -13.39
C ALA A 9 3.51 18.78 -11.88
N THR A 10 4.13 19.84 -11.36
CA THR A 10 4.07 20.25 -9.95
C THR A 10 2.79 21.04 -9.62
N TYR A 11 2.07 21.56 -10.62
CA TYR A 11 0.87 22.37 -10.38
C TYR A 11 -0.42 21.55 -10.27
N LEU A 12 -0.44 20.32 -10.83
CA LEU A 12 -1.58 19.40 -10.68
C LEU A 12 -1.35 18.36 -9.57
N ALA A 13 -0.10 18.11 -9.23
CA ALA A 13 0.27 17.57 -7.94
C ALA A 13 0.25 18.71 -6.91
N GLY A 14 -0.81 19.49 -6.90
CA GLY A 14 -1.03 20.51 -5.89
C GLY A 14 -0.81 19.88 -4.54
N LYS A 15 0.43 19.99 -4.05
CA LYS A 15 0.88 19.60 -2.74
C LYS A 15 0.16 18.35 -2.22
N ASP A 16 0.66 17.20 -2.61
CA ASP A 16 0.52 15.91 -1.91
C ASP A 16 -0.89 15.50 -1.41
N VAL A 17 -1.88 15.52 -2.27
CA VAL A 17 -2.74 14.35 -2.30
C VAL A 17 -1.93 13.33 -3.10
N ARG A 18 -1.06 12.61 -2.44
CA ARG A 18 -0.27 11.54 -3.04
C ARG A 18 -1.22 10.48 -3.56
N LEU A 19 -1.66 10.67 -4.77
CA LEU A 19 -1.87 9.58 -5.69
C LEU A 19 -0.52 8.89 -5.84
N GLY A 20 -0.30 7.78 -5.15
CA GLY A 20 0.96 7.03 -5.15
C GLY A 20 1.35 6.41 -6.49
N ALA A 21 0.94 7.02 -7.60
CA ALA A 21 1.04 6.46 -8.95
C ALA A 21 2.12 7.09 -9.84
N ILE A 22 2.90 8.07 -9.38
CA ILE A 22 3.69 8.88 -10.32
C ILE A 22 5.20 8.58 -10.31
N ARG A 23 5.68 7.53 -9.66
CA ARG A 23 7.12 7.20 -9.71
C ARG A 23 7.53 6.01 -10.58
N ILE A 24 6.72 5.58 -11.55
CA ILE A 24 7.06 4.43 -12.43
C ILE A 24 7.35 4.84 -13.88
N ALA A 25 7.31 6.14 -14.20
CA ALA A 25 7.52 6.56 -15.59
C ALA A 25 8.99 6.65 -16.05
N ASP A 26 9.98 6.55 -15.16
CA ASP A 26 11.38 6.78 -15.53
C ASP A 26 12.26 5.52 -15.68
N THR A 27 11.71 4.31 -15.52
CA THR A 27 12.56 3.10 -15.55
C THR A 27 12.28 2.16 -16.73
N VAL A 28 11.54 2.58 -17.77
CA VAL A 28 11.31 1.73 -18.94
C VAL A 28 11.86 2.38 -20.21
N LYS A 29 13.17 2.31 -20.38
CA LYS A 29 13.84 2.40 -21.68
C LYS A 29 14.80 1.24 -21.85
N GLN A 30 14.28 0.05 -22.06
CA GLN A 30 14.97 -0.99 -22.84
C GLN A 30 13.94 -1.93 -23.46
N PRO A 31 14.12 -2.36 -24.71
CA PRO A 31 13.17 -3.20 -25.41
C PRO A 31 13.39 -4.67 -25.05
N ILE A 32 12.59 -5.23 -24.18
CA ILE A 32 12.51 -6.67 -24.01
C ILE A 32 11.37 -7.19 -24.89
N ARG A 33 11.76 -7.81 -26.01
CA ARG A 33 10.86 -8.66 -26.81
C ARG A 33 10.64 -9.96 -26.04
N SER A 34 9.46 -10.17 -25.50
CA SER A 34 8.69 -11.41 -25.47
C SER A 34 7.68 -11.39 -24.33
N ASN A 35 6.44 -11.77 -24.62
CA ASN A 35 5.30 -11.99 -23.74
C ASN A 35 4.56 -10.76 -23.20
N VAL A 36 3.85 -10.11 -24.14
CA VAL A 36 2.96 -8.94 -23.90
C VAL A 36 1.68 -9.28 -23.12
N ARG A 37 1.46 -10.51 -22.67
CA ARG A 37 0.22 -10.89 -21.94
C ARG A 37 0.24 -10.65 -20.44
N GLY A 38 1.39 -10.49 -19.82
CA GLY A 38 1.48 -10.29 -18.35
C GLY A 38 1.55 -8.84 -17.86
N MET A 39 1.94 -7.90 -18.73
CA MET A 39 2.29 -6.54 -18.31
C MET A 39 1.13 -5.53 -18.34
N ARG A 40 -0.01 -5.93 -18.92
CA ARG A 40 -1.22 -5.09 -18.93
C ARG A 40 -1.93 -5.03 -17.57
N GLY A 41 -1.60 -5.93 -16.67
CA GLY A 41 -2.21 -6.05 -15.35
C GLY A 41 -1.64 -5.10 -14.28
N ALA A 42 -0.33 -4.83 -14.32
CA ALA A 42 0.33 -4.06 -13.25
C ALA A 42 -0.03 -2.57 -13.23
N VAL A 43 -0.35 -1.98 -14.40
CA VAL A 43 -0.72 -0.56 -14.52
C VAL A 43 -2.16 -0.31 -14.04
N LEU A 44 -3.04 -1.31 -14.16
CA LEU A 44 -4.43 -1.22 -13.68
C LEU A 44 -4.55 -1.32 -12.15
N LEU A 45 -3.66 -2.07 -11.49
CA LEU A 45 -3.62 -2.18 -10.02
C LEU A 45 -3.34 -0.84 -9.32
N MET A 46 -2.59 0.07 -9.95
CA MET A 46 -2.22 1.34 -9.31
C MET A 46 -3.31 2.41 -9.31
N LEU A 47 -4.25 2.35 -10.26
CA LEU A 47 -5.38 3.30 -10.23
C LEU A 47 -6.50 2.86 -9.27
N ALA A 48 -6.61 1.56 -9.04
CA ALA A 48 -7.48 1.07 -7.98
C ALA A 48 -6.96 1.41 -6.59
N ALA A 49 -5.64 1.38 -6.39
CA ALA A 49 -5.02 1.80 -5.13
C ALA A 49 -5.24 3.30 -4.86
N ALA A 50 -5.34 4.14 -5.90
CA ALA A 50 -5.62 5.57 -5.73
C ALA A 50 -7.09 5.85 -5.35
N ALA A 51 -8.02 5.05 -5.86
CA ALA A 51 -9.43 5.12 -5.45
C ALA A 51 -9.66 4.50 -4.05
N THR A 52 -8.85 3.49 -3.67
CA THR A 52 -8.93 2.85 -2.35
C THR A 52 -8.12 3.58 -1.27
N GLY A 53 -7.11 4.36 -1.63
CA GLY A 53 -6.30 5.14 -0.67
C GLY A 53 -7.08 6.25 0.04
N ALA A 54 -8.15 6.77 -0.56
CA ALA A 54 -9.09 7.67 0.11
C ALA A 54 -10.04 6.93 1.08
N ILE A 55 -10.18 5.62 0.96
CA ILE A 55 -11.04 4.77 1.80
C ILE A 55 -10.26 4.17 2.96
N ALA A 56 -8.95 3.93 2.82
CA ALA A 56 -8.13 3.25 3.82
C ALA A 56 -7.82 4.11 5.07
N GLN A 57 -8.25 5.37 5.10
CA GLN A 57 -8.09 6.23 6.29
C GLN A 57 -9.34 6.36 7.15
N THR A 58 -10.45 5.77 6.73
CA THR A 58 -11.59 5.55 7.61
C THR A 58 -11.56 4.10 8.06
N VAL A 59 -10.93 3.81 9.18
CA VAL A 59 -11.14 2.56 9.92
C VAL A 59 -12.62 2.53 10.26
N PRO A 60 -13.44 1.67 9.66
CA PRO A 60 -14.81 1.52 10.13
C PRO A 60 -14.72 0.81 11.48
N ASP A 61 -15.15 1.47 12.51
CA ASP A 61 -15.50 0.79 13.75
C ASP A 61 -16.60 -0.22 13.40
N GLN A 62 -16.27 -1.50 13.38
CA GLN A 62 -17.19 -2.56 12.97
C GLN A 62 -18.18 -2.94 14.08
N SER A 63 -18.17 -2.28 15.24
CA SER A 63 -19.13 -2.51 16.31
C SER A 63 -20.50 -1.87 16.07
N VAL A 64 -20.55 -0.83 15.20
CA VAL A 64 -21.79 -0.26 14.65
C VAL A 64 -21.43 0.23 13.26
N PRO A 65 -22.16 -0.10 12.19
CA PRO A 65 -21.94 0.56 10.92
C PRO A 65 -22.18 2.05 11.13
N ASP A 66 -21.08 2.82 11.28
CA ASP A 66 -21.17 4.27 11.32
C ASP A 66 -21.63 4.73 9.95
N THR A 67 -22.93 4.76 9.79
CA THR A 67 -23.61 5.26 8.60
C THR A 67 -23.49 6.78 8.53
N GLY A 68 -22.75 7.40 9.48
CA GLY A 68 -22.59 8.86 9.52
C GLY A 68 -23.93 9.60 9.66
N GLY A 69 -24.88 9.00 10.39
CA GLY A 69 -26.24 9.51 10.52
C GLY A 69 -27.18 9.08 9.40
N LEU A 70 -26.69 8.29 8.42
CA LEU A 70 -27.55 7.65 7.43
C LEU A 70 -28.06 6.34 8.01
N ASP A 71 -29.36 6.20 8.16
CA ASP A 71 -30.04 4.97 8.62
C ASP A 71 -30.09 3.96 7.47
N ILE A 72 -28.96 3.33 7.17
CA ILE A 72 -28.84 2.29 6.13
C ILE A 72 -29.00 0.94 6.82
N PRO A 73 -30.15 0.24 6.64
CA PRO A 73 -30.34 -1.09 7.19
C PRO A 73 -29.28 -2.05 6.65
N SER A 74 -28.72 -2.90 7.50
CA SER A 74 -27.74 -3.92 7.11
C SER A 74 -28.32 -4.99 6.18
N ASN A 75 -29.64 -5.08 6.09
CA ASN A 75 -30.41 -6.02 5.27
C ASN A 75 -31.12 -5.32 4.08
N LEU A 76 -30.53 -4.30 3.50
CA LEU A 76 -31.08 -3.54 2.38
C LEU A 76 -31.37 -4.49 1.21
N GLN A 77 -32.63 -4.92 1.07
CA GLN A 77 -33.10 -5.64 -0.08
C GLN A 77 -33.52 -4.63 -1.16
N ILE A 78 -32.79 -4.60 -2.26
CA ILE A 78 -33.21 -3.84 -3.43
C ILE A 78 -34.35 -4.63 -4.07
N PHE A 79 -35.58 -4.24 -3.74
CA PHE A 79 -36.78 -4.89 -4.26
C PHE A 79 -37.01 -4.52 -5.74
N GLY A 80 -36.99 -5.51 -6.61
CA GLY A 80 -37.49 -5.45 -7.98
C GLY A 80 -36.58 -6.16 -8.97
N LYS A 81 -37.17 -6.96 -9.88
CA LYS A 81 -36.53 -7.38 -11.12
C LYS A 81 -36.21 -6.10 -11.90
N LEU A 82 -34.95 -5.82 -12.10
CA LEU A 82 -34.51 -4.69 -12.91
C LEU A 82 -35.04 -4.87 -14.33
N ASP A 83 -36.00 -4.03 -14.72
CA ASP A 83 -36.30 -3.89 -16.13
C ASP A 83 -35.13 -3.14 -16.78
N PRO A 84 -34.41 -3.76 -17.72
CA PRO A 84 -33.23 -3.16 -18.32
C PRO A 84 -33.54 -1.83 -19.05
N ASN A 85 -34.79 -1.55 -19.35
CA ASN A 85 -35.25 -0.35 -20.04
C ASN A 85 -35.73 0.78 -19.10
N VAL A 86 -35.91 0.50 -17.82
CA VAL A 86 -36.33 1.48 -16.82
C VAL A 86 -35.20 1.81 -15.89
N ARG A 87 -34.64 3.01 -16.00
CA ARG A 87 -33.67 3.56 -15.07
C ARG A 87 -34.37 3.88 -13.75
N LYS A 88 -34.51 2.88 -12.88
CA LYS A 88 -35.06 3.11 -11.54
C LYS A 88 -34.04 3.87 -10.68
N PRO A 89 -34.46 4.91 -9.94
CA PRO A 89 -33.59 5.55 -8.97
C PRO A 89 -33.20 4.50 -7.90
N THR A 90 -31.94 4.46 -7.56
CA THR A 90 -31.40 3.65 -6.46
C THR A 90 -31.31 4.48 -5.19
N ALA A 91 -30.99 5.77 -5.35
CA ALA A 91 -31.02 6.75 -4.27
C ALA A 91 -31.31 8.14 -4.85
N VAL A 92 -31.89 8.99 -4.02
CA VAL A 92 -32.02 10.43 -4.30
C VAL A 92 -31.26 11.15 -3.19
N VAL A 93 -30.27 11.96 -3.56
CA VAL A 93 -29.44 12.74 -2.63
C VAL A 93 -29.80 14.20 -2.77
N ASN A 94 -30.57 14.73 -1.82
CA ASN A 94 -31.25 16.00 -1.95
C ASN A 94 -32.06 16.01 -3.26
N ASP A 95 -31.65 16.82 -4.27
CA ASP A 95 -32.33 16.91 -5.56
C ASP A 95 -31.68 16.06 -6.67
N THR A 96 -30.65 15.29 -6.36
CA THR A 96 -29.87 14.54 -7.36
C THR A 96 -30.19 13.06 -7.34
N VAL A 97 -30.64 12.54 -8.47
CA VAL A 97 -30.97 11.11 -8.64
C VAL A 97 -29.73 10.30 -8.98
N LEU A 98 -29.49 9.24 -8.23
CA LEU A 98 -28.52 8.18 -8.51
C LEU A 98 -29.26 6.93 -8.98
N THR A 99 -28.88 6.44 -10.16
CA THR A 99 -29.51 5.28 -10.79
C THR A 99 -28.67 4.00 -10.58
N GLY A 100 -29.32 2.85 -10.71
CA GLY A 100 -28.61 1.56 -10.73
C GLY A 100 -27.53 1.50 -11.82
N THR A 101 -27.78 2.16 -12.96
CA THR A 101 -26.80 2.27 -14.05
C THR A 101 -25.54 3.04 -13.60
N ASP A 102 -25.68 4.11 -12.81
CA ASP A 102 -24.52 4.86 -12.30
C ASP A 102 -23.67 3.97 -11.37
N VAL A 103 -24.33 3.18 -10.53
CA VAL A 103 -23.65 2.19 -9.66
C VAL A 103 -22.95 1.11 -10.49
N ASP A 104 -23.64 0.52 -11.46
CA ASP A 104 -23.08 -0.58 -12.28
C ASP A 104 -21.89 -0.11 -13.11
N GLN A 105 -21.97 1.10 -13.69
CA GLN A 105 -20.86 1.68 -14.44
C GLN A 105 -19.63 1.99 -13.56
N ARG A 106 -19.85 2.45 -12.34
CA ARG A 106 -18.75 2.66 -11.38
C ARG A 106 -18.16 1.33 -10.92
N MET A 107 -18.99 0.33 -10.68
CA MET A 107 -18.54 -1.03 -10.37
C MET A 107 -17.68 -1.62 -11.49
N GLY A 108 -18.12 -1.50 -12.76
CA GLY A 108 -17.37 -1.94 -13.92
C GLY A 108 -15.95 -1.37 -13.95
N LEU A 109 -15.82 -0.07 -13.67
CA LEU A 109 -14.51 0.61 -13.60
C LEU A 109 -13.64 0.06 -12.47
N ILE A 110 -14.20 -0.11 -11.28
CA ILE A 110 -13.47 -0.63 -10.10
C ILE A 110 -13.04 -2.08 -10.33
N MET A 111 -13.91 -2.93 -10.84
CA MET A 111 -13.60 -4.33 -11.12
C MET A 111 -12.49 -4.46 -12.18
N ALA A 112 -12.55 -3.65 -13.23
CA ALA A 112 -11.51 -3.63 -14.26
C ALA A 112 -10.16 -3.16 -13.71
N ALA A 113 -10.17 -2.16 -12.85
CA ALA A 113 -8.97 -1.63 -12.22
C ALA A 113 -8.31 -2.67 -11.29
N ASN A 114 -9.10 -3.44 -10.56
CA ASN A 114 -8.61 -4.48 -9.63
C ASN A 114 -8.36 -5.84 -10.30
N GLN A 115 -8.53 -5.96 -11.62
CA GLN A 115 -8.51 -7.25 -12.33
C GLN A 115 -9.39 -8.30 -11.65
N ALA A 116 -10.41 -7.86 -10.93
CA ALA A 116 -11.36 -8.71 -10.28
C ALA A 116 -12.23 -9.38 -11.36
N GLY A 117 -11.95 -10.64 -11.64
CA GLY A 117 -12.76 -11.45 -12.54
C GLY A 117 -14.19 -11.62 -12.02
N ASN A 118 -14.68 -12.83 -11.88
CA ASN A 118 -15.97 -13.09 -11.25
C ASN A 118 -15.84 -13.05 -9.72
N LEU A 119 -16.33 -11.97 -9.11
CA LEU A 119 -16.52 -11.92 -7.66
C LEU A 119 -17.70 -12.82 -7.25
N PRO A 120 -17.64 -13.49 -6.09
CA PRO A 120 -18.80 -14.13 -5.48
C PRO A 120 -19.97 -13.15 -5.33
N ALA A 121 -21.20 -13.66 -5.41
CA ALA A 121 -22.39 -12.81 -5.37
C ALA A 121 -22.45 -11.90 -4.13
N GLU A 122 -22.06 -12.42 -2.97
CA GLU A 122 -22.02 -11.67 -1.72
C GLU A 122 -21.00 -10.53 -1.74
N GLU A 123 -19.80 -10.77 -2.26
CA GLU A 123 -18.76 -9.73 -2.40
C GLU A 123 -19.17 -8.67 -3.42
N LYS A 124 -19.86 -9.07 -4.49
CA LYS A 124 -20.40 -8.15 -5.48
C LYS A 124 -21.46 -7.23 -4.87
N GLU A 125 -22.34 -7.74 -4.02
CA GLU A 125 -23.33 -6.92 -3.31
C GLU A 125 -22.67 -5.97 -2.30
N ARG A 126 -21.68 -6.41 -1.56
CA ARG A 126 -20.89 -5.54 -0.67
C ARG A 126 -20.22 -4.40 -1.45
N LEU A 127 -19.61 -4.73 -2.59
CA LEU A 127 -19.01 -3.73 -3.48
C LEU A 127 -20.06 -2.75 -4.01
N ARG A 128 -21.26 -3.23 -4.36
CA ARG A 128 -22.36 -2.41 -4.83
C ARG A 128 -22.78 -1.36 -3.81
N LEU A 129 -22.95 -1.77 -2.55
CA LEU A 129 -23.27 -0.88 -1.45
C LEU A 129 -22.15 0.15 -1.19
N GLN A 130 -20.91 -0.29 -1.26
CA GLN A 130 -19.75 0.60 -1.11
C GLN A 130 -19.71 1.66 -2.24
N VAL A 131 -19.93 1.24 -3.48
CA VAL A 131 -19.99 2.14 -4.64
C VAL A 131 -21.15 3.13 -4.52
N LEU A 132 -22.31 2.68 -4.06
CA LEU A 132 -23.45 3.59 -3.83
C LEU A 132 -23.09 4.68 -2.81
N ARG A 133 -22.46 4.33 -1.69
CA ARG A 133 -21.98 5.29 -0.70
C ARG A 133 -20.98 6.28 -1.31
N GLN A 134 -20.04 5.82 -2.12
CA GLN A 134 -19.09 6.69 -2.81
C GLN A 134 -19.79 7.68 -3.76
N LEU A 135 -20.81 7.25 -4.50
CA LEU A 135 -21.57 8.11 -5.39
C LEU A 135 -22.41 9.14 -4.63
N ILE A 136 -22.92 8.77 -3.44
CA ILE A 136 -23.58 9.72 -2.52
C ILE A 136 -22.58 10.78 -2.07
N ASP A 137 -21.40 10.37 -1.59
CA ASP A 137 -20.35 11.30 -1.15
C ASP A 137 -19.90 12.23 -2.26
N GLU A 138 -19.64 11.70 -3.45
CA GLU A 138 -19.29 12.48 -4.65
C GLU A 138 -20.39 13.53 -4.98
N THR A 139 -21.66 13.12 -4.86
CA THR A 139 -22.78 14.02 -5.09
C THR A 139 -22.80 15.16 -4.07
N LEU A 140 -22.61 14.84 -2.79
CA LEU A 140 -22.54 15.84 -1.72
C LEU A 140 -21.37 16.79 -1.90
N GLN A 141 -20.20 16.29 -2.30
CA GLN A 141 -19.01 17.10 -2.60
C GLN A 141 -19.27 18.10 -3.73
N ILE A 142 -19.93 17.66 -4.81
CA ILE A 142 -20.30 18.54 -5.94
C ILE A 142 -21.31 19.59 -5.49
N GLN A 143 -22.34 19.19 -4.73
CA GLN A 143 -23.37 20.10 -4.23
C GLN A 143 -22.76 21.14 -3.28
N GLU A 144 -21.89 20.74 -2.36
CA GLU A 144 -21.22 21.65 -1.43
C GLU A 144 -20.31 22.65 -2.16
N ALA A 145 -19.54 22.18 -3.14
CA ALA A 145 -18.73 23.08 -3.96
C ALA A 145 -19.59 24.10 -4.70
N LYS A 146 -20.71 23.65 -5.26
CA LYS A 146 -21.67 24.52 -5.96
C LYS A 146 -22.31 25.53 -5.02
N SER A 147 -22.71 25.13 -3.81
CA SER A 147 -23.27 26.04 -2.79
C SER A 147 -22.25 27.10 -2.32
N ALA A 148 -20.96 26.76 -2.37
CA ALA A 148 -19.85 27.67 -2.08
C ALA A 148 -19.43 28.52 -3.29
N GLU A 149 -20.21 28.55 -4.36
CA GLU A 149 -19.96 29.29 -5.62
C GLU A 149 -18.64 28.82 -6.30
N ILE A 150 -18.33 27.54 -6.20
CA ILE A 150 -17.19 26.91 -6.83
C ILE A 150 -17.68 26.10 -8.03
N ALA A 151 -17.59 26.70 -9.21
CA ALA A 151 -17.95 26.03 -10.46
C ALA A 151 -16.75 25.26 -11.05
N ILE A 152 -17.02 24.10 -11.60
CA ILE A 152 -16.12 23.32 -12.44
C ILE A 152 -16.65 23.37 -13.85
N THR A 153 -15.85 23.85 -14.78
CA THR A 153 -16.31 24.01 -16.18
C THR A 153 -16.22 22.68 -16.94
N PRO A 154 -17.07 22.48 -17.97
CA PRO A 154 -16.99 21.30 -18.84
C PRO A 154 -15.60 21.15 -19.50
N ASP A 155 -14.95 22.25 -19.81
CA ASP A 155 -13.60 22.24 -20.42
C ASP A 155 -12.54 21.71 -19.45
N GLU A 156 -12.62 22.08 -18.17
CA GLU A 156 -11.72 21.55 -17.13
C GLU A 156 -11.90 20.04 -16.94
N ILE A 157 -13.15 19.57 -16.97
CA ILE A 157 -13.48 18.14 -16.89
C ILE A 157 -12.93 17.42 -18.13
N ASN A 158 -13.11 17.97 -19.33
CA ASN A 158 -12.61 17.40 -20.57
C ASN A 158 -11.07 17.35 -20.59
N GLN A 159 -10.40 18.43 -20.19
CA GLN A 159 -8.94 18.45 -20.09
C GLN A 159 -8.43 17.40 -19.10
N SER A 160 -9.11 17.23 -17.96
CA SER A 160 -8.75 16.21 -16.98
C SER A 160 -9.00 14.82 -17.52
N TYR A 161 -10.11 14.59 -18.23
CA TYR A 161 -10.40 13.33 -18.91
C TYR A 161 -9.30 12.94 -19.92
N VAL A 162 -8.86 13.91 -20.74
CA VAL A 162 -7.74 13.70 -21.70
C VAL A 162 -6.45 13.32 -20.96
N ARG A 163 -6.16 13.94 -19.82
CA ARG A 163 -5.00 13.59 -19.00
C ARG A 163 -5.11 12.16 -18.44
N VAL A 164 -6.29 11.78 -17.94
CA VAL A 164 -6.53 10.41 -17.48
C VAL A 164 -6.33 9.42 -18.62
N ALA A 165 -6.91 9.67 -19.80
CA ALA A 165 -6.72 8.80 -20.96
C ALA A 165 -5.23 8.63 -21.32
N ARG A 166 -4.43 9.69 -21.30
CA ARG A 166 -2.98 9.66 -21.55
C ARG A 166 -2.22 8.84 -20.52
N ASN A 167 -2.61 8.90 -19.23
CA ASN A 167 -1.99 8.09 -18.18
C ASN A 167 -2.20 6.59 -18.41
N PHE A 168 -3.30 6.22 -19.10
CA PHE A 168 -3.54 4.85 -19.56
C PHE A 168 -2.92 4.55 -20.96
N ASN A 169 -2.09 5.43 -21.49
CA ASN A 169 -1.56 5.33 -22.86
C ASN A 169 -2.66 5.17 -23.92
N ARG A 170 -3.76 5.92 -23.78
CA ARG A 170 -4.91 5.90 -24.68
C ARG A 170 -5.25 7.30 -25.15
N THR A 171 -5.78 7.38 -26.36
CA THR A 171 -6.52 8.56 -26.83
C THR A 171 -7.90 8.62 -26.16
N PRO A 172 -8.57 9.75 -26.13
CA PRO A 172 -9.94 9.85 -25.61
C PRO A 172 -10.91 8.86 -26.28
N ALA A 173 -10.79 8.62 -27.58
CA ALA A 173 -11.63 7.68 -28.32
C ALA A 173 -11.37 6.22 -27.87
N GLU A 174 -10.13 5.82 -27.73
CA GLU A 174 -9.74 4.51 -27.23
C GLU A 174 -10.15 4.33 -25.77
N MET A 175 -10.07 5.39 -24.97
CA MET A 175 -10.55 5.36 -23.59
C MET A 175 -12.05 5.15 -23.54
N ASN A 176 -12.84 5.82 -24.38
CA ASN A 176 -14.27 5.61 -24.49
C ASN A 176 -14.63 4.17 -24.90
N LYS A 177 -13.87 3.59 -25.81
CA LYS A 177 -14.04 2.19 -26.19
C LYS A 177 -13.76 1.25 -25.02
N TYR A 178 -12.63 1.45 -24.34
CA TYR A 178 -12.25 0.68 -23.16
C TYR A 178 -13.28 0.77 -22.03
N LEU A 179 -13.78 1.97 -21.71
CA LEU A 179 -14.80 2.15 -20.68
C LEU A 179 -16.06 1.32 -20.97
N ARG A 180 -16.52 1.30 -22.24
CA ARG A 180 -17.65 0.46 -22.64
C ARG A 180 -17.35 -1.03 -22.52
N GLU A 181 -16.15 -1.48 -22.89
CA GLU A 181 -15.73 -2.88 -22.78
C GLU A 181 -15.74 -3.38 -21.33
N VAL A 182 -15.43 -2.50 -20.37
CA VAL A 182 -15.45 -2.85 -18.93
C VAL A 182 -16.78 -2.54 -18.25
N GLY A 183 -17.84 -2.24 -19.01
CA GLY A 183 -19.17 -1.97 -18.48
C GLY A 183 -19.32 -0.59 -17.81
N SER A 184 -18.45 0.37 -18.16
CA SER A 184 -18.49 1.76 -17.68
C SER A 184 -18.81 2.74 -18.82
N SER A 185 -18.72 4.03 -18.55
CA SER A 185 -18.96 5.09 -19.54
C SER A 185 -18.07 6.31 -19.31
N GLU A 186 -17.89 7.09 -20.38
CA GLU A 186 -17.27 8.42 -20.32
C GLU A 186 -17.95 9.33 -19.29
N ARG A 187 -19.29 9.30 -19.25
CA ARG A 187 -20.08 10.07 -18.30
C ARG A 187 -19.75 9.72 -16.85
N SER A 188 -19.67 8.44 -16.53
CA SER A 188 -19.34 7.96 -15.18
C SER A 188 -17.95 8.41 -14.74
N LEU A 189 -16.95 8.33 -15.62
CA LEU A 189 -15.60 8.79 -15.34
C LEU A 189 -15.51 10.32 -15.24
N LYS A 190 -16.19 11.05 -16.13
CA LYS A 190 -16.23 12.52 -16.08
C LYS A 190 -16.92 13.04 -14.82
N ARG A 191 -17.97 12.37 -14.34
CA ARG A 191 -18.61 12.72 -13.07
C ARG A 191 -17.66 12.52 -11.88
N GLN A 192 -16.88 11.44 -11.88
CA GLN A 192 -15.84 11.24 -10.85
C GLN A 192 -14.81 12.37 -10.87
N ILE A 193 -14.34 12.73 -12.07
CA ILE A 193 -13.39 13.84 -12.25
C ILE A 193 -13.99 15.16 -11.75
N GLU A 194 -15.26 15.41 -12.04
CA GLU A 194 -15.99 16.59 -11.54
C GLU A 194 -16.00 16.62 -10.01
N GLY A 195 -16.35 15.52 -9.36
CA GLY A 195 -16.35 15.39 -7.90
C GLY A 195 -14.98 15.66 -7.28
N GLU A 196 -13.94 15.05 -7.84
CA GLU A 196 -12.55 15.24 -7.38
C GLU A 196 -12.09 16.70 -7.55
N LEU A 197 -12.38 17.33 -8.69
CA LEU A 197 -12.02 18.72 -8.94
C LEU A 197 -12.80 19.68 -8.03
N ALA A 198 -14.11 19.45 -7.87
CA ALA A 198 -15.00 20.25 -7.03
C ALA A 198 -14.53 20.20 -5.57
N TRP A 199 -14.32 19.00 -5.04
CA TRP A 199 -13.90 18.82 -3.66
C TRP A 199 -12.51 19.40 -3.39
N SER A 200 -11.53 19.08 -4.24
CA SER A 200 -10.19 19.65 -4.14
C SER A 200 -10.18 21.18 -4.16
N ARG A 201 -10.98 21.79 -5.04
CA ARG A 201 -11.11 23.26 -5.13
C ARG A 201 -11.82 23.84 -3.92
N TYR A 202 -12.86 23.15 -3.41
CA TYR A 202 -13.54 23.52 -2.18
C TYR A 202 -12.58 23.53 -0.99
N LEU A 203 -11.82 22.45 -0.79
CA LEU A 203 -10.86 22.37 0.30
C LEU A 203 -9.84 23.50 0.22
N ARG A 204 -9.29 23.75 -0.97
CA ARG A 204 -8.30 24.82 -1.19
C ARG A 204 -8.85 26.21 -0.88
N LYS A 205 -10.11 26.48 -1.23
CA LYS A 205 -10.71 27.82 -1.03
C LYS A 205 -11.32 28.01 0.35
N ARG A 206 -11.88 26.97 0.96
CA ARG A 206 -12.71 27.08 2.16
C ARG A 206 -12.12 26.40 3.40
N VAL A 207 -11.11 25.55 3.25
CA VAL A 207 -10.52 24.81 4.37
C VAL A 207 -9.05 25.19 4.58
N GLU A 208 -8.23 25.10 3.56
CA GLU A 208 -6.78 25.38 3.64
C GLU A 208 -6.47 26.76 4.25
N PRO A 209 -7.16 27.88 3.89
CA PRO A 209 -6.84 29.19 4.45
C PRO A 209 -7.04 29.29 5.97
N PHE A 210 -7.81 28.38 6.56
CA PHE A 210 -8.08 28.32 7.99
C PHE A 210 -7.28 27.22 8.72
N VAL A 211 -6.37 26.58 8.01
CA VAL A 211 -5.43 25.63 8.59
C VAL A 211 -4.12 26.39 8.84
N ASN A 212 -3.77 26.50 10.11
CA ASN A 212 -2.53 27.13 10.51
C ASN A 212 -1.68 26.16 11.32
N VAL A 213 -0.41 26.04 10.99
CA VAL A 213 0.61 25.30 11.72
C VAL A 213 1.65 26.30 12.20
N GLY A 214 1.78 26.46 13.52
CA GLY A 214 2.72 27.38 14.10
C GLY A 214 4.17 26.89 14.01
N GLU A 215 5.12 27.79 13.90
CA GLU A 215 6.57 27.47 13.88
C GLU A 215 7.00 26.73 15.15
N GLU A 216 6.45 27.08 16.31
CA GLU A 216 6.72 26.41 17.59
C GLU A 216 6.29 24.93 17.58
N GLU A 217 5.19 24.61 16.89
CA GLU A 217 4.72 23.24 16.75
C GLU A 217 5.66 22.43 15.85
N VAL A 218 6.08 23.01 14.72
CA VAL A 218 7.07 22.42 13.81
C VAL A 218 8.38 22.17 14.56
N LYS A 219 8.86 23.18 15.27
CA LYS A 219 10.07 23.08 16.09
C LYS A 219 9.94 21.99 17.14
N GLY A 220 8.84 21.94 17.89
CA GLY A 220 8.62 20.91 18.90
C GLY A 220 8.57 19.49 18.34
N ILE A 221 8.19 19.29 17.07
CA ILE A 221 8.27 17.99 16.39
C ILE A 221 9.72 17.68 16.02
N LEU A 222 10.45 18.64 15.46
CA LEU A 222 11.85 18.47 15.10
C LEU A 222 12.72 18.18 16.32
N ASP A 223 12.52 18.91 17.42
CA ASP A 223 13.23 18.71 18.71
C ASP A 223 12.98 17.29 19.25
N ARG A 224 11.73 16.80 19.16
CA ARG A 224 11.38 15.41 19.56
C ARG A 224 11.99 14.36 18.64
N LEU A 225 12.09 14.63 17.34
CA LEU A 225 12.74 13.73 16.39
C LEU A 225 14.25 13.70 16.65
N GLU A 226 14.86 14.84 16.92
CA GLU A 226 16.29 14.94 17.26
C GLU A 226 16.61 14.23 18.58
N ALA A 227 15.81 14.45 19.62
CA ALA A 227 15.95 13.76 20.90
C ALA A 227 15.74 12.23 20.79
N ALA A 228 14.95 11.79 19.79
CA ALA A 228 14.73 10.38 19.52
C ALA A 228 15.80 9.75 18.60
N LYS A 229 16.75 10.55 18.10
CA LYS A 229 17.79 10.07 17.18
C LYS A 229 18.57 8.90 17.78
N GLY A 230 18.71 7.83 17.00
CA GLY A 230 19.39 6.61 17.41
C GLY A 230 18.58 5.68 18.31
N THR A 231 17.38 6.09 18.75
CA THR A 231 16.47 5.15 19.46
C THR A 231 15.87 4.17 18.49
N GLU A 232 15.57 2.95 18.96
CA GLU A 232 14.94 1.93 18.13
C GLU A 232 13.45 2.21 17.92
N GLU A 233 13.01 2.04 16.69
CA GLU A 233 11.61 1.95 16.27
C GLU A 233 11.33 0.55 15.74
N PHE A 234 10.16 0.04 16.10
CA PHE A 234 9.68 -1.28 15.74
C PHE A 234 8.47 -1.16 14.83
N ASN A 235 8.49 -1.85 13.70
CA ASN A 235 7.30 -2.03 12.87
C ASN A 235 6.58 -3.28 13.36
N LEU A 236 5.46 -3.08 14.06
CA LEU A 236 4.75 -4.13 14.77
C LEU A 236 3.36 -4.36 14.20
N ARG A 237 2.93 -5.61 14.29
CA ARG A 237 1.52 -5.99 14.18
C ARG A 237 1.08 -6.65 15.47
N GLU A 238 -0.19 -6.44 15.85
CA GLU A 238 -0.77 -6.88 17.09
C GLU A 238 -2.07 -7.64 16.89
N ILE A 239 -2.23 -8.70 17.66
CA ILE A 239 -3.52 -9.33 17.94
C ILE A 239 -3.80 -9.13 19.43
N TYR A 240 -4.80 -8.31 19.74
CA TYR A 240 -5.24 -8.06 21.10
C TYR A 240 -6.51 -8.82 21.40
N LEU A 241 -6.56 -9.47 22.57
CA LEU A 241 -7.70 -10.20 23.08
C LEU A 241 -8.02 -9.68 24.47
N SER A 242 -9.20 -9.10 24.64
CA SER A 242 -9.64 -8.55 25.94
C SER A 242 -9.90 -9.65 26.95
N ALA A 243 -9.49 -9.42 28.18
CA ALA A 243 -9.74 -10.34 29.29
C ALA A 243 -10.00 -9.58 30.57
N ASN A 244 -10.90 -10.12 31.38
CA ASN A 244 -11.09 -9.73 32.75
C ASN A 244 -10.67 -10.88 33.69
N GLN A 245 -10.71 -10.65 34.99
CA GLN A 245 -10.27 -11.64 35.98
C GLN A 245 -10.98 -13.00 35.85
N ALA A 246 -12.25 -13.00 35.44
CA ALA A 246 -13.03 -14.23 35.28
C ALA A 246 -12.73 -14.98 33.99
N THR A 247 -12.32 -14.26 32.91
CA THR A 247 -12.10 -14.82 31.59
C THR A 247 -10.63 -15.02 31.25
N SER A 248 -9.71 -14.51 32.05
CA SER A 248 -8.26 -14.48 31.79
C SER A 248 -7.69 -15.84 31.39
N ALA A 249 -7.97 -16.90 32.16
CA ALA A 249 -7.46 -18.24 31.88
C ALA A 249 -7.93 -18.79 30.53
N GLN A 250 -9.21 -18.56 30.18
CA GLN A 250 -9.78 -18.99 28.91
C GLN A 250 -9.19 -18.21 27.74
N VAL A 251 -9.09 -16.87 27.88
CA VAL A 251 -8.53 -16.00 26.83
C VAL A 251 -7.05 -16.30 26.62
N PHE A 252 -6.29 -16.56 27.68
CA PHE A 252 -4.90 -16.99 27.58
C PHE A 252 -4.75 -18.31 26.79
N ALA A 253 -5.62 -19.29 27.06
CA ALA A 253 -5.63 -20.55 26.33
C ALA A 253 -5.93 -20.34 24.83
N ASN A 254 -6.92 -19.49 24.52
CA ASN A 254 -7.26 -19.11 23.13
C ASN A 254 -6.09 -18.40 22.45
N ALA A 255 -5.43 -17.46 23.15
CA ALA A 255 -4.27 -16.75 22.61
C ALA A 255 -3.12 -17.70 22.28
N ARG A 256 -2.87 -18.69 23.14
CA ARG A 256 -1.88 -19.74 22.89
C ARG A 256 -2.22 -20.60 21.68
N GLN A 257 -3.48 -20.92 21.49
CA GLN A 257 -3.95 -21.67 20.33
C GLN A 257 -3.76 -20.85 19.03
N ILE A 258 -4.12 -19.57 19.04
CA ILE A 258 -3.89 -18.66 17.92
C ILE A 258 -2.39 -18.58 17.58
N LEU A 259 -1.54 -18.42 18.60
CA LEU A 259 -0.09 -18.39 18.41
C LEU A 259 0.44 -19.68 17.76
N ALA A 260 -0.05 -20.84 18.22
CA ALA A 260 0.34 -22.13 17.65
C ALA A 260 -0.08 -22.26 16.17
N GLU A 261 -1.25 -21.74 15.79
CA GLU A 261 -1.68 -21.73 14.39
C GLU A 261 -0.85 -20.77 13.52
N ILE A 262 -0.50 -19.58 14.05
CA ILE A 262 0.42 -18.65 13.38
C ILE A 262 1.77 -19.31 13.10
N GLN A 263 2.33 -20.05 14.09
CA GLN A 263 3.62 -20.72 13.97
C GLN A 263 3.64 -21.84 12.92
N LYS A 264 2.47 -22.41 12.56
CA LYS A 264 2.37 -23.38 11.46
C LYS A 264 2.61 -22.73 10.08
N GLY A 265 2.52 -21.41 9.97
CA GLY A 265 2.83 -20.67 8.75
C GLY A 265 1.85 -20.89 7.58
N GLN A 266 0.69 -21.50 7.82
CA GLN A 266 -0.30 -21.78 6.76
C GLN A 266 -1.05 -20.51 6.31
N GLN A 267 -1.18 -19.54 7.21
CA GLN A 267 -1.85 -18.27 6.95
C GLN A 267 -0.97 -17.12 7.44
N PRO A 268 -1.03 -15.94 6.80
CA PRO A 268 -0.28 -14.77 7.24
C PRO A 268 -0.84 -14.22 8.56
N PHE A 269 0.01 -13.57 9.36
CA PHE A 269 -0.38 -12.95 10.64
C PHE A 269 -1.63 -12.05 10.53
N GLY A 270 -1.72 -11.25 9.46
CA GLY A 270 -2.85 -10.37 9.21
C GLY A 270 -4.20 -11.08 9.09
N TYR A 271 -4.23 -12.34 8.61
CA TYR A 271 -5.45 -13.15 8.60
C TYR A 271 -5.96 -13.38 10.03
N PHE A 272 -5.07 -13.75 10.94
CA PHE A 272 -5.43 -13.97 12.35
C PHE A 272 -5.81 -12.67 13.04
N ALA A 273 -5.13 -11.57 12.74
CA ALA A 273 -5.48 -10.25 13.27
C ALA A 273 -6.89 -9.84 12.85
N ARG A 274 -7.24 -9.96 11.56
CA ARG A 274 -8.61 -9.66 11.09
C ARG A 274 -9.67 -10.56 11.72
N THR A 275 -9.32 -11.82 11.98
CA THR A 275 -10.30 -12.81 12.47
C THR A 275 -10.52 -12.70 13.97
N PHE A 276 -9.48 -12.51 14.75
CA PHE A 276 -9.51 -12.70 16.19
C PHE A 276 -9.20 -11.44 17.01
N SER A 277 -8.50 -10.44 16.42
CA SER A 277 -8.13 -9.26 17.21
C SER A 277 -9.34 -8.41 17.56
N GLU A 278 -9.35 -7.89 18.78
CA GLU A 278 -10.32 -6.92 19.28
C GLU A 278 -9.76 -5.50 19.29
N ALA A 279 -8.52 -5.32 18.83
CA ALA A 279 -7.91 -4.01 18.67
C ALA A 279 -8.55 -3.21 17.54
N SER A 280 -8.46 -1.88 17.62
CA SER A 280 -8.88 -0.96 16.56
C SER A 280 -8.11 -1.19 15.24
N THR A 281 -6.92 -1.75 15.30
CA THR A 281 -6.07 -2.12 14.16
C THR A 281 -6.48 -3.41 13.46
N ARG A 282 -7.52 -4.09 13.91
CA ARG A 282 -8.07 -5.32 13.30
C ARG A 282 -8.29 -5.17 11.80
N GLY A 283 -8.88 -4.05 11.36
CA GLY A 283 -9.21 -3.77 9.95
C GLY A 283 -8.00 -3.57 9.04
N VAL A 284 -6.82 -3.31 9.61
CA VAL A 284 -5.55 -3.09 8.92
C VAL A 284 -4.53 -4.19 9.27
N ASP A 285 -4.98 -5.43 9.42
CA ASP A 285 -4.12 -6.59 9.66
C ASP A 285 -3.35 -6.55 11.00
N GLY A 286 -3.85 -5.78 11.97
CA GLY A 286 -3.20 -5.54 13.25
C GLY A 286 -2.02 -4.57 13.17
N ASP A 287 -1.84 -3.84 12.06
CA ASP A 287 -0.69 -2.97 11.83
C ASP A 287 -0.69 -1.76 12.77
N LEU A 288 0.31 -1.69 13.65
CA LEU A 288 0.59 -0.55 14.52
C LEU A 288 1.52 0.49 13.85
N GLY A 289 2.07 0.16 12.69
CA GLY A 289 3.10 0.96 12.03
C GLY A 289 4.42 1.00 12.81
N TRP A 290 5.19 2.08 12.63
CA TRP A 290 6.44 2.31 13.33
C TRP A 290 6.18 2.93 14.70
N VAL A 291 6.53 2.20 15.76
CA VAL A 291 6.34 2.60 17.15
C VAL A 291 7.65 2.50 17.93
N ARG A 292 7.87 3.42 18.86
CA ARG A 292 8.99 3.38 19.79
C ARG A 292 8.61 2.67 21.08
N ALA A 293 9.58 2.10 21.79
CA ALA A 293 9.35 1.43 23.06
C ALA A 293 8.56 2.30 24.05
N ALA A 294 8.84 3.61 24.10
CA ALA A 294 8.14 4.54 24.98
C ALA A 294 6.65 4.77 24.65
N GLN A 295 6.18 4.32 23.49
CA GLN A 295 4.77 4.42 23.05
C GLN A 295 3.98 3.14 23.33
N LEU A 296 4.65 2.08 23.75
CA LEU A 296 4.06 0.79 24.06
C LEU A 296 3.88 0.61 25.57
N PRO A 297 2.90 -0.20 26.02
CA PRO A 297 2.90 -0.74 27.38
C PRO A 297 4.26 -1.39 27.71
N PRO A 298 4.73 -1.30 28.96
CA PRO A 298 6.06 -1.79 29.34
C PRO A 298 6.32 -3.25 28.95
N GLU A 299 5.32 -4.11 29.05
CA GLU A 299 5.41 -5.53 28.73
C GLU A 299 5.61 -5.77 27.22
N LEU A 300 4.89 -5.00 26.40
CA LEU A 300 5.02 -5.04 24.94
C LEU A 300 6.36 -4.41 24.49
N ALA A 301 6.78 -3.34 25.15
CA ALA A 301 8.06 -2.68 24.87
C ALA A 301 9.23 -3.65 25.12
N GLN A 302 9.21 -4.35 26.24
CA GLN A 302 10.24 -5.36 26.58
C GLN A 302 10.25 -6.50 25.56
N ALA A 303 9.08 -7.00 25.18
CA ALA A 303 8.96 -8.05 24.18
C ALA A 303 9.53 -7.57 22.83
N ALA A 304 9.10 -6.40 22.33
CA ALA A 304 9.55 -5.84 21.05
C ALA A 304 11.08 -5.67 20.98
N GLN A 305 11.71 -5.21 22.07
CA GLN A 305 13.15 -5.04 22.15
C GLN A 305 13.91 -6.38 22.03
N SER A 306 13.35 -7.46 22.59
CA SER A 306 13.96 -8.79 22.57
C SER A 306 13.72 -9.57 21.28
N MET A 307 12.71 -9.18 20.46
CA MET A 307 12.34 -9.86 19.23
C MET A 307 13.33 -9.63 18.11
N GLN A 308 13.43 -10.63 17.24
CA GLN A 308 14.08 -10.55 15.93
C GLN A 308 13.06 -10.27 14.83
N ILE A 309 13.50 -9.66 13.72
CA ILE A 309 12.64 -9.41 12.54
C ILE A 309 12.05 -10.74 12.05
N GLY A 310 10.73 -10.75 11.81
CA GLY A 310 9.99 -11.95 11.44
C GLY A 310 9.53 -12.82 12.61
N GLN A 311 9.87 -12.47 13.83
CA GLN A 311 9.48 -13.24 15.03
C GLN A 311 8.07 -12.84 15.51
N VAL A 312 7.36 -13.84 16.03
CA VAL A 312 6.10 -13.68 16.76
C VAL A 312 6.35 -13.92 18.24
N ALA A 313 5.87 -13.06 19.12
CA ALA A 313 5.95 -13.18 20.56
C ALA A 313 4.56 -13.12 21.19
N GLY A 314 4.37 -13.89 22.24
CA GLY A 314 3.10 -13.89 23.02
C GLY A 314 2.72 -15.30 23.51
N PRO A 315 1.55 -15.41 24.14
CA PRO A 315 0.70 -14.32 24.61
C PRO A 315 1.40 -13.48 25.68
N ILE A 316 1.37 -12.15 25.54
CA ILE A 316 1.92 -11.18 26.48
C ILE A 316 0.76 -10.63 27.29
N GLU A 317 0.82 -10.76 28.59
CA GLU A 317 -0.19 -10.20 29.47
C GLU A 317 0.00 -8.69 29.60
N ILE A 318 -1.08 -7.94 29.39
CA ILE A 318 -1.14 -6.49 29.52
C ILE A 318 -2.40 -6.10 30.28
N PRO A 319 -2.48 -4.89 30.85
CA PRO A 319 -3.71 -4.42 31.47
C PRO A 319 -4.91 -4.55 30.51
N GLY A 320 -5.90 -5.34 30.91
CA GLY A 320 -7.13 -5.56 30.15
C GLY A 320 -7.13 -6.76 29.20
N GLY A 321 -6.03 -7.52 29.07
CA GLY A 321 -6.03 -8.71 28.21
C GLY A 321 -4.66 -9.27 27.84
N PHE A 322 -4.60 -9.85 26.65
CA PHE A 322 -3.38 -10.47 26.13
C PHE A 322 -3.12 -9.98 24.71
N SER A 323 -1.85 -9.73 24.41
CA SER A 323 -1.39 -9.38 23.06
C SER A 323 -0.45 -10.43 22.48
N ILE A 324 -0.55 -10.66 21.18
CA ILE A 324 0.43 -11.40 20.36
C ILE A 324 1.04 -10.39 19.41
N LEU A 325 2.36 -10.23 19.47
CA LEU A 325 3.11 -9.31 18.61
C LEU A 325 3.81 -10.05 17.47
N TYR A 326 3.85 -9.43 16.32
CA TYR A 326 4.70 -9.81 15.19
C TYR A 326 5.60 -8.64 14.82
N LEU A 327 6.92 -8.84 14.88
CA LEU A 327 7.90 -7.84 14.47
C LEU A 327 8.17 -7.95 12.98
N THR A 328 7.66 -7.00 12.22
CA THR A 328 7.86 -6.93 10.76
C THR A 328 9.24 -6.39 10.40
N ASP A 329 9.67 -5.33 11.10
CA ASP A 329 10.99 -4.72 10.90
C ASP A 329 11.39 -3.88 12.12
N LYS A 330 12.66 -3.49 12.21
CA LYS A 330 13.18 -2.52 13.19
C LYS A 330 14.23 -1.63 12.57
N ARG A 331 14.27 -0.39 13.01
CA ARG A 331 15.24 0.62 12.58
C ARG A 331 15.60 1.56 13.73
N GLN A 332 16.60 2.37 13.51
CA GLN A 332 16.92 3.48 14.43
C GLN A 332 16.42 4.81 13.82
N VAL A 333 15.83 5.64 14.67
CA VAL A 333 15.32 6.97 14.27
C VAL A 333 16.47 7.82 13.76
N LEU A 334 16.29 8.44 12.58
CA LEU A 334 17.25 9.36 11.97
C LEU A 334 18.68 8.81 11.85
N THR A 335 18.83 7.49 11.74
CA THR A 335 20.10 6.86 11.36
C THR A 335 19.93 6.17 10.02
N SER A 336 21.00 6.11 9.24
CA SER A 336 20.98 5.32 8.02
C SER A 336 20.94 3.83 8.38
N ASP A 337 20.02 3.13 7.79
CA ASP A 337 19.97 1.67 7.89
C ASP A 337 20.81 1.09 6.74
N PRO A 338 21.87 0.32 7.01
CA PRO A 338 22.66 -0.32 5.94
C PRO A 338 21.79 -1.17 4.99
N ARG A 339 20.65 -1.65 5.45
CA ARG A 339 19.71 -2.43 4.63
C ARG A 339 18.99 -1.60 3.57
N ASP A 340 19.05 -0.26 3.64
CA ASP A 340 18.54 0.63 2.61
C ASP A 340 19.53 0.81 1.44
N ALA A 341 20.72 0.21 1.54
CA ALA A 341 21.71 0.18 0.45
C ALA A 341 21.12 -0.46 -0.81
N ARG A 342 21.48 0.10 -1.96
CA ARG A 342 21.21 -0.49 -3.26
C ARG A 342 22.41 -1.28 -3.73
N LEU A 343 22.19 -2.54 -4.03
CA LEU A 343 23.24 -3.48 -4.41
C LEU A 343 23.20 -3.77 -5.90
N ALA A 344 24.33 -3.66 -6.57
CA ALA A 344 24.54 -4.21 -7.90
C ALA A 344 25.06 -5.64 -7.75
N LEU A 345 24.29 -6.61 -8.21
CA LEU A 345 24.54 -8.03 -8.00
C LEU A 345 24.63 -8.78 -9.33
N LYS A 346 25.59 -9.72 -9.44
CA LYS A 346 25.59 -10.73 -10.47
C LYS A 346 25.26 -12.08 -9.86
N GLN A 347 24.21 -12.73 -10.35
CA GLN A 347 23.83 -14.07 -9.91
C GLN A 347 24.38 -15.12 -10.85
N LEU A 348 25.16 -16.04 -10.33
CA LEU A 348 25.55 -17.26 -11.01
C LEU A 348 24.62 -18.39 -10.61
N THR A 349 24.14 -19.15 -11.59
CA THR A 349 23.23 -20.28 -11.33
C THR A 349 23.70 -21.52 -12.10
N ILE A 350 23.82 -22.64 -11.39
CA ILE A 350 23.95 -23.97 -12.00
C ILE A 350 22.66 -24.74 -11.80
N LYS A 351 22.16 -25.35 -12.87
CA LYS A 351 20.98 -26.22 -12.86
C LYS A 351 21.45 -27.68 -12.91
N PHE A 352 20.66 -28.56 -12.30
CA PHE A 352 20.91 -29.98 -12.31
C PHE A 352 19.97 -30.67 -13.31
N PRO A 353 20.48 -31.58 -14.19
CA PRO A 353 19.60 -32.37 -15.06
C PRO A 353 18.62 -33.24 -14.25
N ALA A 354 17.50 -33.55 -14.84
CA ALA A 354 16.55 -34.49 -14.25
C ALA A 354 17.23 -35.87 -13.98
N GLY A 355 16.99 -36.43 -12.81
CA GLY A 355 17.63 -37.68 -12.37
C GLY A 355 19.03 -37.55 -11.75
N THR A 356 19.52 -36.31 -11.50
CA THR A 356 20.78 -36.12 -10.77
C THR A 356 20.61 -36.65 -9.32
N THR A 357 21.52 -37.54 -8.91
CA THR A 357 21.51 -38.03 -7.53
C THR A 357 21.98 -36.98 -6.53
N GLN A 358 21.58 -37.11 -5.27
CA GLN A 358 22.00 -36.19 -4.22
C GLN A 358 23.55 -36.08 -4.10
N ALA A 359 24.25 -37.21 -4.23
CA ALA A 359 25.72 -37.22 -4.18
C ALA A 359 26.34 -36.40 -5.34
N GLN A 360 25.81 -36.56 -6.56
CA GLN A 360 26.27 -35.80 -7.73
C GLN A 360 25.96 -34.31 -7.60
N ALA A 361 24.76 -33.95 -7.08
CA ALA A 361 24.40 -32.59 -6.83
C ALA A 361 25.34 -31.94 -5.79
N THR A 362 25.63 -32.63 -4.70
CA THR A 362 26.55 -32.17 -3.66
C THR A 362 27.98 -31.97 -4.19
N ALA A 363 28.50 -32.92 -4.96
CA ALA A 363 29.83 -32.80 -5.55
C ALA A 363 29.91 -31.60 -6.53
N ARG A 364 28.89 -31.41 -7.33
CA ARG A 364 28.83 -30.29 -8.29
C ARG A 364 28.65 -28.94 -7.58
N ALA A 365 27.88 -28.88 -6.50
CA ALA A 365 27.73 -27.69 -5.66
C ALA A 365 29.06 -27.35 -4.94
N ALA A 366 29.80 -28.34 -4.46
CA ALA A 366 31.13 -28.14 -3.85
C ALA A 366 32.12 -27.54 -4.87
N LYS A 367 32.17 -28.09 -6.09
CA LYS A 367 33.00 -27.53 -7.17
C LYS A 367 32.57 -26.10 -7.53
N PHE A 368 31.26 -25.83 -7.57
CA PHE A 368 30.75 -24.51 -7.79
C PHE A 368 31.20 -23.52 -6.71
N ALA A 369 31.15 -23.96 -5.42
CA ALA A 369 31.62 -23.16 -4.28
C ALA A 369 33.12 -22.84 -4.35
N GLU A 370 33.93 -23.79 -4.77
CA GLU A 370 35.37 -23.56 -4.94
C GLU A 370 35.65 -22.54 -6.05
N VAL A 371 35.01 -22.73 -7.19
CA VAL A 371 35.22 -21.85 -8.34
C VAL A 371 34.68 -20.42 -8.11
N THR A 372 33.54 -20.29 -7.45
CA THR A 372 32.98 -18.94 -7.14
C THR A 372 33.87 -18.18 -6.14
N LYS A 373 34.58 -18.86 -5.22
CA LYS A 373 35.56 -18.22 -4.32
C LYS A 373 36.77 -17.63 -5.03
N THR A 374 37.04 -18.01 -6.26
CA THR A 374 38.16 -17.47 -7.05
C THR A 374 37.84 -16.14 -7.69
N ILE A 375 36.58 -15.73 -7.73
CA ILE A 375 36.15 -14.46 -8.25
C ILE A 375 36.70 -13.35 -7.38
N ARG A 376 37.43 -12.40 -8.01
CA ARG A 376 38.03 -11.24 -7.34
C ARG A 376 37.40 -9.91 -7.77
N GLY A 377 36.50 -9.95 -8.72
CA GLY A 377 35.83 -8.77 -9.24
C GLY A 377 34.73 -9.12 -10.23
N CYS A 378 33.87 -8.16 -10.52
CA CYS A 378 32.72 -8.37 -11.39
C CYS A 378 33.08 -8.64 -12.86
N GLY A 379 34.26 -8.22 -13.29
CA GLY A 379 34.79 -8.53 -14.61
C GLY A 379 35.07 -10.03 -14.82
N ASP A 380 35.39 -10.75 -13.75
CA ASP A 380 35.76 -12.17 -13.81
C ASP A 380 34.53 -13.09 -13.83
N VAL A 381 33.35 -12.58 -13.48
CA VAL A 381 32.14 -13.38 -13.28
C VAL A 381 31.76 -14.17 -14.53
N ASN A 382 31.70 -13.52 -15.69
CA ASN A 382 31.32 -14.18 -16.94
C ASN A 382 32.34 -15.23 -17.40
N LYS A 383 33.63 -14.93 -17.21
CA LYS A 383 34.71 -15.89 -17.51
C LYS A 383 34.64 -17.10 -16.61
N THR A 384 34.47 -16.86 -15.32
CA THR A 384 34.34 -17.91 -14.30
C THR A 384 33.11 -18.77 -14.53
N ALA A 385 31.96 -18.14 -14.83
CA ALA A 385 30.71 -18.83 -15.14
C ALA A 385 30.86 -19.78 -16.33
N ALA A 386 31.57 -19.36 -17.39
CA ALA A 386 31.80 -20.17 -18.57
C ALA A 386 32.58 -21.47 -18.25
N THR A 387 33.49 -21.43 -17.28
CA THR A 387 34.29 -22.63 -16.89
C THR A 387 33.48 -23.72 -16.23
N ILE A 388 32.35 -23.38 -15.60
CA ILE A 388 31.48 -24.31 -14.84
C ILE A 388 30.10 -24.47 -15.47
N GLY A 389 29.87 -23.84 -16.63
CA GLY A 389 28.56 -23.86 -17.29
C GLY A 389 27.44 -23.20 -16.47
N ALA A 390 27.76 -22.14 -15.75
CA ALA A 390 26.78 -21.39 -14.96
C ALA A 390 26.13 -20.30 -15.84
N GLU A 391 24.84 -20.10 -15.63
CA GLU A 391 24.07 -18.97 -16.18
C GLU A 391 24.33 -17.74 -15.32
N VAL A 392 24.53 -16.58 -15.94
CA VAL A 392 24.75 -15.30 -15.25
C VAL A 392 23.57 -14.37 -15.51
N VAL A 393 23.06 -13.77 -14.45
CA VAL A 393 22.00 -12.74 -14.48
C VAL A 393 22.51 -11.51 -13.74
N ASP A 394 22.45 -10.36 -14.40
CA ASP A 394 22.84 -9.06 -13.84
C ASP A 394 21.60 -8.37 -13.25
N ASN A 395 21.72 -7.89 -12.01
CA ASN A 395 20.69 -7.13 -11.32
C ASN A 395 21.33 -5.91 -10.66
N ASP A 396 21.08 -4.73 -11.24
CA ASP A 396 21.55 -3.46 -10.70
C ASP A 396 20.50 -2.79 -9.83
N GLY A 397 20.92 -2.24 -8.69
CA GLY A 397 20.06 -1.45 -7.80
C GLY A 397 19.06 -2.25 -6.99
N VAL A 398 19.36 -3.50 -6.63
CA VAL A 398 18.54 -4.33 -5.75
C VAL A 398 18.58 -3.75 -4.32
N PRO A 399 17.46 -3.32 -3.72
CA PRO A 399 17.45 -2.89 -2.33
C PRO A 399 17.82 -4.06 -1.41
N ALA A 400 18.82 -3.90 -0.54
CA ALA A 400 19.26 -4.98 0.34
C ALA A 400 18.10 -5.49 1.24
N ARG A 401 17.20 -4.58 1.66
CA ARG A 401 16.01 -4.89 2.46
C ARG A 401 15.04 -5.88 1.78
N GLN A 402 15.03 -5.96 0.45
CA GLN A 402 14.16 -6.90 -0.30
C GLN A 402 14.70 -8.33 -0.35
N LEU A 403 15.95 -8.54 0.05
CA LEU A 403 16.56 -9.85 0.07
C LEU A 403 16.16 -10.63 1.36
N PRO A 404 16.19 -11.96 1.35
CA PRO A 404 16.03 -12.75 2.57
C PRO A 404 17.01 -12.32 3.67
N PRO A 405 16.61 -12.29 4.95
CA PRO A 405 17.43 -11.76 6.06
C PRO A 405 18.85 -12.34 6.13
N GLN A 406 18.99 -13.64 5.86
CA GLN A 406 20.30 -14.32 5.84
C GLN A 406 21.21 -13.77 4.73
N LEU A 407 20.68 -13.48 3.54
CA LEU A 407 21.43 -12.88 2.44
C LEU A 407 21.74 -11.41 2.69
N GLN A 408 20.85 -10.67 3.36
CA GLN A 408 21.11 -9.29 3.77
C GLN A 408 22.35 -9.23 4.65
N GLU A 409 22.41 -10.07 5.68
CA GLU A 409 23.53 -10.08 6.62
C GLU A 409 24.87 -10.41 5.95
N ILE A 410 24.87 -11.36 5.02
CA ILE A 410 26.06 -11.76 4.26
C ILE A 410 26.49 -10.60 3.35
N LEU A 411 25.60 -10.12 2.48
CA LEU A 411 25.93 -9.12 1.46
C LEU A 411 26.33 -7.76 2.04
N LEU A 412 25.75 -7.36 3.17
CA LEU A 412 26.11 -6.11 3.84
C LEU A 412 27.52 -6.16 4.49
N LYS A 413 28.05 -7.37 4.80
CA LYS A 413 29.40 -7.57 5.33
C LYS A 413 30.44 -7.78 4.22
N MET A 414 30.03 -8.12 3.00
CA MET A 414 30.91 -8.43 1.88
C MET A 414 31.56 -7.18 1.31
N GLN A 415 32.74 -7.36 0.74
CA GLN A 415 33.42 -6.36 -0.09
C GLN A 415 32.99 -6.48 -1.57
N ILE A 416 33.10 -5.37 -2.31
CA ILE A 416 32.84 -5.39 -3.73
C ILE A 416 33.81 -6.33 -4.43
N GLY A 417 33.29 -7.24 -5.24
CA GLY A 417 34.03 -8.29 -5.93
C GLY A 417 33.96 -9.65 -5.25
N GLU A 418 33.47 -9.75 -4.03
CA GLU A 418 33.29 -11.03 -3.33
C GLU A 418 32.00 -11.75 -3.76
N SER A 419 31.99 -13.09 -3.54
CA SER A 419 30.83 -13.95 -3.80
C SER A 419 30.26 -14.51 -2.51
N THR A 420 28.92 -14.63 -2.43
CA THR A 420 28.26 -15.33 -1.32
C THR A 420 28.61 -16.82 -1.32
N PRO A 421 28.51 -17.51 -0.16
CA PRO A 421 28.39 -18.95 -0.15
C PRO A 421 27.23 -19.39 -1.08
N PRO A 422 27.37 -20.57 -1.75
CA PRO A 422 26.30 -21.11 -2.56
C PRO A 422 25.04 -21.42 -1.74
N PHE A 423 23.87 -21.14 -2.32
CA PHE A 423 22.57 -21.42 -1.74
C PHE A 423 21.59 -21.96 -2.79
N GLY A 424 20.55 -22.63 -2.37
CA GLY A 424 19.54 -23.24 -3.25
C GLY A 424 19.32 -24.72 -2.94
N SER A 425 18.74 -25.45 -3.90
CA SER A 425 18.43 -26.87 -3.77
C SER A 425 18.78 -27.64 -5.06
N ALA A 426 18.76 -28.95 -4.99
CA ALA A 426 18.96 -29.79 -6.16
C ALA A 426 17.86 -29.61 -7.21
N GLU A 427 16.65 -29.26 -6.79
CA GLU A 427 15.49 -29.03 -7.68
C GLU A 427 15.51 -27.64 -8.33
N SER A 428 15.80 -26.59 -7.54
CA SER A 428 15.78 -25.21 -7.98
C SER A 428 17.11 -24.71 -8.56
N GLY A 429 18.16 -25.53 -8.48
CA GLY A 429 19.53 -25.16 -8.79
C GLY A 429 20.27 -24.50 -7.64
N VAL A 430 21.60 -24.44 -7.76
CA VAL A 430 22.47 -23.77 -6.80
C VAL A 430 22.93 -22.43 -7.37
N ARG A 431 22.91 -21.41 -6.54
CA ARG A 431 23.17 -20.02 -6.88
C ARG A 431 24.28 -19.45 -5.99
N ALA A 432 24.99 -18.47 -6.52
CA ALA A 432 25.85 -17.57 -5.74
C ALA A 432 25.65 -16.14 -6.25
N LEU A 433 25.76 -15.17 -5.37
CA LEU A 433 25.69 -13.75 -5.71
C LEU A 433 27.08 -13.14 -5.58
N VAL A 434 27.48 -12.33 -6.56
CA VAL A 434 28.68 -11.52 -6.52
C VAL A 434 28.30 -10.07 -6.34
N LEU A 435 28.84 -9.42 -5.32
CA LEU A 435 28.58 -8.00 -5.04
C LEU A 435 29.43 -7.15 -5.98
N CYS A 436 28.77 -6.46 -6.91
CA CYS A 436 29.43 -5.65 -7.92
C CYS A 436 29.46 -4.15 -7.62
N GLY A 437 28.56 -3.71 -6.78
CA GLY A 437 28.47 -2.32 -6.33
C GLY A 437 27.54 -2.20 -5.15
N ARG A 438 27.77 -1.20 -4.34
CA ARG A 438 26.92 -0.84 -3.22
C ARG A 438 26.81 0.68 -3.14
N ASP A 439 25.57 1.16 -3.22
CA ASP A 439 25.21 2.54 -2.99
C ASP A 439 24.63 2.61 -1.58
N ASP A 440 25.48 2.93 -0.62
CA ASP A 440 25.12 3.02 0.79
C ASP A 440 24.31 4.29 1.05
N PRO A 441 23.27 4.22 1.89
CA PRO A 441 22.54 5.40 2.31
C PRO A 441 23.48 6.36 3.05
N PRO A 442 23.22 7.68 2.99
CA PRO A 442 24.08 8.67 3.67
C PRO A 442 24.20 8.33 5.17
N ALA A 443 25.40 8.47 5.72
CA ALA A 443 25.78 8.01 7.06
C ALA A 443 24.96 8.61 8.23
N THR A 444 24.17 9.66 7.97
CA THR A 444 23.25 10.26 8.95
C THR A 444 21.89 10.49 8.30
N GLY A 445 20.84 9.93 8.89
CA GLY A 445 19.47 10.34 8.57
C GLY A 445 19.36 11.85 8.87
N SER A 446 19.05 12.63 7.86
CA SER A 446 18.79 14.05 8.04
C SER A 446 17.42 14.27 8.66
N LEU A 447 17.32 15.18 9.61
CA LEU A 447 16.02 15.71 10.05
C LEU A 447 15.22 16.17 8.83
N PRO A 448 13.91 15.91 8.78
CA PRO A 448 13.08 16.50 7.75
C PRO A 448 13.18 18.02 7.84
N ARG A 449 13.13 18.69 6.71
CA ARG A 449 13.16 20.16 6.71
C ARG A 449 11.91 20.72 7.37
N PRO A 450 12.00 21.87 8.08
CA PRO A 450 10.84 22.47 8.73
C PRO A 450 9.65 22.67 7.80
N ASP A 451 9.91 23.11 6.54
CA ASP A 451 8.87 23.29 5.52
C ASP A 451 8.15 21.97 5.16
N GLN A 452 8.86 20.85 5.17
CA GLN A 452 8.26 19.52 4.93
C GLN A 452 7.35 19.08 6.09
N VAL A 453 7.81 19.29 7.32
CA VAL A 453 7.01 18.99 8.53
C VAL A 453 5.76 19.86 8.55
N GLN A 454 5.91 21.15 8.31
CA GLN A 454 4.80 22.09 8.25
C GLN A 454 3.76 21.66 7.21
N GLN A 455 4.18 21.38 5.98
CA GLN A 455 3.29 20.93 4.90
C GLN A 455 2.58 19.63 5.25
N GLN A 456 3.27 18.70 5.90
CA GLN A 456 2.65 17.43 6.31
C GLN A 456 1.57 17.67 7.38
N LEU A 457 1.81 18.53 8.35
CA LEU A 457 0.83 18.88 9.39
C LEU A 457 -0.37 19.62 8.80
N GLU A 458 -0.12 20.59 7.93
CA GLU A 458 -1.17 21.32 7.22
C GLU A 458 -2.07 20.34 6.46
N GLN A 459 -1.47 19.41 5.71
CA GLN A 459 -2.22 18.39 4.96
C GLN A 459 -3.02 17.47 5.88
N GLN A 460 -2.45 17.03 7.01
CA GLN A 460 -3.19 16.23 8.00
C GLN A 460 -4.40 17.00 8.56
N ARG A 461 -4.24 18.28 8.89
CA ARG A 461 -5.33 19.12 9.38
C ARG A 461 -6.40 19.36 8.33
N VAL A 462 -6.00 19.59 7.08
CA VAL A 462 -6.94 19.70 5.95
C VAL A 462 -7.73 18.42 5.80
N ASN A 463 -7.08 17.25 5.84
CA ASN A 463 -7.74 15.95 5.74
C ASN A 463 -8.73 15.71 6.89
N LEU A 464 -8.35 16.04 8.13
CA LEU A 464 -9.25 15.92 9.29
C LEU A 464 -10.48 16.82 9.14
N ARG A 465 -10.30 18.08 8.75
CA ARG A 465 -11.41 19.00 8.49
C ARG A 465 -12.27 18.56 7.31
N ALA A 466 -11.67 18.02 6.26
CA ALA A 466 -12.39 17.45 5.13
C ALA A 466 -13.27 16.28 5.55
N GLN A 467 -12.75 15.37 6.39
CA GLN A 467 -13.52 14.26 6.94
C GLN A 467 -14.66 14.75 7.87
N GLN A 468 -14.39 15.74 8.72
CA GLN A 468 -15.42 16.35 9.56
C GLN A 468 -16.54 16.96 8.69
N LYS A 469 -16.16 17.75 7.69
CA LYS A 469 -17.14 18.35 6.76
C LYS A 469 -17.95 17.28 6.02
N MET A 470 -17.32 16.21 5.57
CA MET A 470 -18.04 15.09 4.94
C MET A 470 -19.02 14.41 5.89
N ARG A 471 -18.66 14.23 7.16
CA ARG A 471 -19.62 13.71 8.16
C ARG A 471 -20.82 14.65 8.34
N ASP A 472 -20.56 15.95 8.41
CA ASP A 472 -21.64 16.94 8.52
C ASP A 472 -22.53 16.93 7.29
N LEU A 473 -21.96 16.90 6.09
CA LEU A 473 -22.73 16.83 4.84
C LEU A 473 -23.61 15.57 4.77
N ARG A 474 -23.10 14.42 5.20
CA ARG A 474 -23.88 13.17 5.25
C ARG A 474 -25.02 13.24 6.27
N ARG A 475 -24.79 13.84 7.43
CA ARG A 475 -25.80 14.01 8.48
C ARG A 475 -26.92 14.95 8.04
N ASP A 476 -26.58 16.03 7.34
CA ASP A 476 -27.50 17.09 6.97
C ASP A 476 -28.21 16.80 5.62
N ALA A 477 -27.75 15.81 4.88
CA ALA A 477 -28.33 15.42 3.60
C ALA A 477 -29.64 14.64 3.75
N VAL A 478 -30.58 14.89 2.87
CA VAL A 478 -31.74 14.03 2.68
C VAL A 478 -31.40 12.96 1.66
N VAL A 479 -31.28 11.72 2.10
CA VAL A 479 -30.99 10.58 1.23
C VAL A 479 -32.16 9.58 1.26
N GLU A 480 -32.85 9.46 0.15
CA GLU A 480 -33.93 8.49 -0.03
C GLU A 480 -33.44 7.30 -0.85
N TYR A 481 -33.53 6.11 -0.28
CA TYR A 481 -33.24 4.84 -0.98
C TYR A 481 -34.54 4.29 -1.64
N ARG A 482 -34.43 3.85 -2.89
CA ARG A 482 -35.59 3.34 -3.67
C ARG A 482 -35.31 2.01 -4.33
#